data_321d420baf22d6783e0e8a2b3fbb0c55
#
_entry.id   321d420baf22d6783e0e8a2b3fbb0c55
#
_cell.length_a   1.000
_cell.length_b   1.000
_cell.length_c   1.000
_cell.angle_alpha   90.00
_cell.angle_beta   90.00
_cell.angle_gamma   90.00
#
_symmetry.space_group_name_H-M   'P 1'
#
loop_
_entity.id
_entity.type
_entity.pdbx_description
1 polymer ?
#
loop_
_entity_poly.entity_id
_entity_poly.type
_entity_poly.pdbx_seq_one_letter_code
_entity_poly.pdbx_strand_id
1 'polypeptide(L)'
;MAKFETVRLTTAQATIRFLINQYSERDGKEYRLIPGTFGIFGHGNVCGIGQALLQNELDSTPDGGVMEYYMPRNEQGAVHAAAAFAKAKNRLQTLAVTTSIGPGALNMVTGAALATTNRVPVLLLPSDQFATRYPDPVLQQLEDPRSLDVTVNDAFRCVSRFFDRINRPEQLMPSLMNAMRVLTDPAETGAVVLAMPQDVQAEAFDWPVEMFEKRVWHVRRPAVSEPEMARAAAIIKSAKRPLIVSGGGTIYAEASQELRDLASATGIPVSDTQAGKGAINFDHECAVGGVGSTGANCANHLADKADVVIGVGTRYSDFTTASHTQFKNSDVRFVNINVKAFDAAKHAGEMVVADAKLALAALKEALGGYRVSEDYSREIADEREDWFEKTAECYGAHDQELPAQTEVFGALNDMMGDNDVVINAAGSMPGDLQCLWQAKTPVQYHVEYAFSCMGYEIPAAMGVKMALPDSEVVAIVGDGTYQMLPMELATVVQENIKVIYVLLQNYGFSSIGSLSESHGSQRFGTRYRMGAGNPHNEDGELLPVDIAKNAESWGIKVLKVHTIEEFRDAYRQAEKSEQAVMIHIETNLFGPNPPNCSYWDVAVPEVSRIESTQQARKEYEEALVDQRHYWNQ
;
A
#
# COMPACT_ATOMS: atom_id res chain seq x y z
N MET A 1 16.71 15.95 -44.19
CA MET A 1 16.25 15.15 -43.08
C MET A 1 17.07 13.86 -43.09
N ALA A 2 17.75 13.53 -42.00
CA ALA A 2 18.44 12.25 -41.89
C ALA A 2 17.37 11.15 -42.06
N LYS A 3 17.61 10.20 -42.97
CA LYS A 3 16.77 9.04 -43.11
C LYS A 3 17.07 8.13 -41.91
N PHE A 4 16.19 8.15 -40.92
CA PHE A 4 16.21 7.12 -39.85
C PHE A 4 15.79 5.77 -40.48
N GLU A 5 16.43 4.70 -40.05
CA GLU A 5 15.95 3.36 -40.34
C GLU A 5 14.61 3.17 -39.59
N THR A 6 13.61 2.64 -40.27
CA THR A 6 12.28 2.46 -39.68
C THR A 6 11.82 1.02 -39.79
N VAL A 7 11.01 0.61 -38.84
CA VAL A 7 10.30 -0.67 -38.83
C VAL A 7 8.79 -0.41 -38.81
N ARG A 8 8.05 -1.12 -39.66
CA ARG A 8 6.59 -0.98 -39.75
C ARG A 8 5.91 -1.90 -38.75
N LEU A 9 5.29 -1.34 -37.73
CA LEU A 9 4.55 -2.04 -36.68
C LEU A 9 3.24 -1.32 -36.40
N THR A 10 2.25 -2.05 -35.86
CA THR A 10 1.06 -1.39 -35.30
C THR A 10 1.44 -0.61 -34.03
N THR A 11 0.58 0.33 -33.62
CA THR A 11 0.80 1.11 -32.39
C THR A 11 0.90 0.19 -31.16
N ALA A 12 0.07 -0.86 -31.11
CA ALA A 12 0.13 -1.85 -30.02
C ALA A 12 1.44 -2.66 -30.03
N GLN A 13 1.90 -3.12 -31.21
CA GLN A 13 3.16 -3.86 -31.37
C GLN A 13 4.36 -2.97 -30.96
N ALA A 14 4.35 -1.71 -31.38
CA ALA A 14 5.36 -0.74 -31.01
C ALA A 14 5.36 -0.50 -29.49
N THR A 15 4.18 -0.42 -28.86
CA THR A 15 4.07 -0.27 -27.39
C THR A 15 4.72 -1.45 -26.67
N ILE A 16 4.35 -2.68 -26.99
CA ILE A 16 4.92 -3.87 -26.33
C ILE A 16 6.43 -3.94 -26.56
N ARG A 17 6.89 -3.77 -27.83
CA ARG A 17 8.31 -3.82 -28.17
C ARG A 17 9.14 -2.72 -27.47
N PHE A 18 8.57 -1.55 -27.24
CA PHE A 18 9.21 -0.49 -26.45
C PHE A 18 9.32 -0.91 -24.99
N LEU A 19 8.21 -1.36 -24.36
CA LEU A 19 8.15 -1.65 -22.92
C LEU A 19 9.11 -2.77 -22.49
N ILE A 20 9.29 -3.79 -23.28
CA ILE A 20 10.20 -4.91 -22.96
C ILE A 20 11.67 -4.49 -22.87
N ASN A 21 12.03 -3.37 -23.46
CA ASN A 21 13.40 -2.84 -23.53
C ASN A 21 13.66 -1.68 -22.54
N GLN A 22 12.72 -1.42 -21.63
CA GLN A 22 12.90 -0.39 -20.60
C GLN A 22 13.43 -1.00 -19.31
N TYR A 23 14.46 -0.40 -18.75
CA TYR A 23 15.12 -0.83 -17.53
C TYR A 23 15.17 0.33 -16.54
N SER A 24 15.04 0.05 -15.25
CA SER A 24 15.38 0.96 -14.18
C SER A 24 16.74 0.59 -13.60
N GLU A 25 17.46 1.58 -13.10
CA GLU A 25 18.72 1.37 -12.39
C GLU A 25 18.77 2.21 -11.14
N ARG A 26 19.27 1.63 -10.05
CA ARG A 26 19.63 2.35 -8.83
C ARG A 26 20.80 1.64 -8.14
N ASP A 27 21.80 2.41 -7.72
CA ASP A 27 23.00 1.94 -7.01
C ASP A 27 23.77 0.83 -7.76
N GLY A 28 23.82 0.91 -9.10
CA GLY A 28 24.51 -0.05 -9.95
C GLY A 28 23.74 -1.35 -10.24
N LYS A 29 22.49 -1.46 -9.82
CA LYS A 29 21.64 -2.62 -10.09
C LYS A 29 20.56 -2.27 -11.11
N GLU A 30 20.57 -2.98 -12.23
CA GLU A 30 19.55 -2.85 -13.28
C GLU A 30 18.43 -3.87 -13.11
N TYR A 31 17.21 -3.43 -13.42
CA TYR A 31 16.01 -4.26 -13.42
C TYR A 31 15.20 -3.97 -14.68
N ARG A 32 14.60 -5.00 -15.27
CA ARG A 32 13.59 -4.78 -16.30
C ARG A 32 12.42 -4.05 -15.66
N LEU A 33 12.10 -2.84 -16.14
CA LEU A 33 11.12 -1.97 -15.48
C LEU A 33 9.71 -2.57 -15.50
N ILE A 34 9.33 -3.17 -16.65
CA ILE A 34 8.00 -3.79 -16.86
C ILE A 34 8.20 -5.23 -17.34
N PRO A 35 8.34 -6.20 -16.44
CA PRO A 35 8.58 -7.59 -16.80
C PRO A 35 7.33 -8.32 -17.33
N GLY A 36 6.13 -7.83 -17.02
CA GLY A 36 4.89 -8.51 -17.41
C GLY A 36 3.68 -7.60 -17.42
N THR A 37 2.56 -8.14 -17.88
CA THR A 37 1.28 -7.46 -17.94
C THR A 37 0.13 -8.36 -17.52
N PHE A 38 -0.78 -7.80 -16.74
CA PHE A 38 -2.12 -8.35 -16.56
C PHE A 38 -3.03 -7.86 -17.68
N GLY A 39 -3.94 -8.70 -18.15
CA GLY A 39 -4.88 -8.29 -19.20
C GLY A 39 -6.19 -9.05 -19.20
N ILE A 40 -7.29 -8.31 -19.33
CA ILE A 40 -8.59 -8.86 -19.68
C ILE A 40 -8.93 -8.36 -21.07
N PHE A 41 -9.12 -9.29 -22.01
CA PHE A 41 -9.40 -8.94 -23.39
C PHE A 41 -10.91 -8.82 -23.66
N GLY A 42 -11.25 -7.81 -24.42
CA GLY A 42 -12.53 -7.64 -25.07
C GLY A 42 -12.30 -7.04 -26.46
N HIS A 43 -13.36 -6.60 -27.11
CA HIS A 43 -13.23 -6.09 -28.49
C HIS A 43 -12.32 -4.86 -28.60
N GLY A 44 -12.09 -4.13 -27.50
CA GLY A 44 -11.26 -2.92 -27.50
C GLY A 44 -9.76 -3.17 -27.56
N ASN A 45 -9.26 -4.32 -27.12
CA ASN A 45 -7.82 -4.60 -27.02
C ASN A 45 -7.38 -5.97 -27.56
N VAL A 46 -8.31 -6.89 -27.87
CA VAL A 46 -7.94 -8.25 -28.31
C VAL A 46 -7.15 -8.25 -29.63
N CYS A 47 -7.52 -7.40 -30.58
CA CYS A 47 -6.83 -7.25 -31.87
C CYS A 47 -5.70 -6.21 -31.85
N GLY A 48 -5.54 -5.48 -30.76
CA GLY A 48 -4.47 -4.52 -30.51
C GLY A 48 -3.40 -5.10 -29.59
N ILE A 49 -3.44 -4.75 -28.30
CA ILE A 49 -2.47 -5.23 -27.30
C ILE A 49 -2.44 -6.75 -27.22
N GLY A 50 -3.59 -7.45 -27.28
CA GLY A 50 -3.63 -8.91 -27.24
C GLY A 50 -2.85 -9.56 -28.40
N GLN A 51 -3.04 -9.07 -29.62
CA GLN A 51 -2.27 -9.54 -30.79
C GLN A 51 -0.78 -9.20 -30.66
N ALA A 52 -0.46 -8.02 -30.12
CA ALA A 52 0.94 -7.60 -29.94
C ALA A 52 1.68 -8.47 -28.90
N LEU A 53 1.02 -8.88 -27.82
CA LEU A 53 1.56 -9.81 -26.83
C LEU A 53 1.81 -11.20 -27.44
N LEU A 54 0.83 -11.75 -28.17
CA LEU A 54 1.00 -13.01 -28.88
C LEU A 54 2.17 -12.97 -29.86
N GLN A 55 2.28 -11.90 -30.64
CA GLN A 55 3.42 -11.73 -31.56
C GLN A 55 4.74 -11.64 -30.82
N ASN A 56 4.82 -10.92 -29.72
CA ASN A 56 6.04 -10.83 -28.91
C ASN A 56 6.47 -12.20 -28.35
N GLU A 57 5.52 -13.04 -27.96
CA GLU A 57 5.81 -14.42 -27.52
C GLU A 57 6.37 -15.26 -28.68
N LEU A 58 5.77 -15.17 -29.86
CA LEU A 58 6.17 -15.93 -31.06
C LEU A 58 7.52 -15.45 -31.65
N ASP A 59 7.80 -14.13 -31.55
CA ASP A 59 9.02 -13.50 -32.06
C ASP A 59 10.16 -13.54 -31.04
N SER A 60 9.95 -14.18 -29.88
CA SER A 60 10.95 -14.23 -28.81
C SER A 60 12.26 -14.81 -29.31
N THR A 61 13.32 -14.00 -29.24
CA THR A 61 14.70 -14.45 -29.46
C THR A 61 15.38 -14.64 -28.09
N PRO A 62 16.46 -15.43 -27.98
CA PRO A 62 17.19 -15.57 -26.72
C PRO A 62 17.65 -14.24 -26.10
N ASP A 63 17.86 -13.23 -26.94
CA ASP A 63 18.28 -11.88 -26.53
C ASP A 63 17.12 -10.86 -26.44
N GLY A 64 15.95 -11.21 -26.98
CA GLY A 64 14.73 -10.39 -26.94
C GLY A 64 13.82 -10.84 -25.79
N GLY A 65 13.57 -9.98 -24.84
CA GLY A 65 12.69 -10.33 -23.73
C GLY A 65 11.24 -10.57 -24.17
N VAL A 66 10.54 -11.46 -23.47
CA VAL A 66 9.11 -11.64 -23.59
C VAL A 66 8.40 -10.83 -22.52
N MET A 67 7.27 -10.21 -22.87
CA MET A 67 6.34 -9.62 -21.92
C MET A 67 5.47 -10.74 -21.35
N GLU A 68 5.74 -11.14 -20.11
CA GLU A 68 4.91 -12.17 -19.45
C GLU A 68 3.45 -11.71 -19.39
N TYR A 69 2.52 -12.64 -19.68
CA TYR A 69 1.09 -12.34 -19.67
C TYR A 69 0.37 -13.14 -18.58
N TYR A 70 -0.47 -12.46 -17.80
CA TYR A 70 -1.28 -13.05 -16.75
C TYR A 70 -2.74 -12.68 -16.94
N MET A 71 -3.65 -13.65 -16.82
CA MET A 71 -5.08 -13.44 -17.02
C MET A 71 -5.83 -13.33 -15.68
N PRO A 72 -6.11 -12.10 -15.19
CA PRO A 72 -6.86 -11.89 -13.96
C PRO A 72 -8.36 -12.15 -14.17
N ARG A 73 -9.13 -12.06 -13.09
CA ARG A 73 -10.59 -12.19 -13.11
C ARG A 73 -11.32 -10.86 -12.97
N ASN A 74 -10.62 -9.85 -12.46
CA ASN A 74 -11.15 -8.50 -12.30
C ASN A 74 -10.04 -7.46 -12.51
N GLU A 75 -10.36 -6.39 -13.21
CA GLU A 75 -9.39 -5.36 -13.57
C GLU A 75 -8.90 -4.57 -12.34
N GLN A 76 -9.75 -4.37 -11.33
CA GLN A 76 -9.33 -3.77 -10.07
C GLN A 76 -8.31 -4.69 -9.35
N GLY A 77 -8.58 -6.00 -9.30
CA GLY A 77 -7.67 -6.99 -8.73
C GLY A 77 -6.31 -7.00 -9.45
N ALA A 78 -6.32 -6.91 -10.78
CA ALA A 78 -5.10 -6.80 -11.58
C ALA A 78 -4.25 -5.57 -11.20
N VAL A 79 -4.88 -4.40 -11.03
CA VAL A 79 -4.16 -3.18 -10.62
C VAL A 79 -3.65 -3.29 -9.18
N HIS A 80 -4.41 -3.91 -8.28
CA HIS A 80 -3.96 -4.18 -6.90
C HIS A 80 -2.72 -5.08 -6.89
N ALA A 81 -2.72 -6.16 -7.67
CA ALA A 81 -1.56 -7.05 -7.79
C ALA A 81 -0.34 -6.32 -8.38
N ALA A 82 -0.53 -5.52 -9.43
CA ALA A 82 0.54 -4.71 -10.02
C ALA A 82 1.12 -3.67 -9.03
N ALA A 83 0.26 -3.02 -8.25
CA ALA A 83 0.68 -2.08 -7.22
C ALA A 83 1.45 -2.78 -6.09
N ALA A 84 0.98 -3.96 -5.66
CA ALA A 84 1.65 -4.76 -4.63
C ALA A 84 3.03 -5.25 -5.11
N PHE A 85 3.12 -5.72 -6.36
CA PHE A 85 4.38 -6.09 -7.01
C PHE A 85 5.38 -4.92 -6.98
N ALA A 86 4.95 -3.75 -7.45
CA ALA A 86 5.82 -2.57 -7.52
C ALA A 86 6.27 -2.08 -6.13
N LYS A 87 5.39 -2.16 -5.13
CA LYS A 87 5.74 -1.85 -3.74
C LYS A 87 6.80 -2.82 -3.21
N ALA A 88 6.62 -4.13 -3.41
CA ALA A 88 7.58 -5.16 -2.98
C ALA A 88 8.94 -5.05 -3.71
N LYS A 89 8.96 -4.47 -4.91
CA LYS A 89 10.18 -4.14 -5.68
C LYS A 89 10.76 -2.75 -5.39
N ASN A 90 10.42 -2.13 -4.26
CA ASN A 90 10.89 -0.80 -3.88
C ASN A 90 10.71 0.26 -4.99
N ARG A 91 9.62 0.14 -5.78
CA ARG A 91 9.26 1.01 -6.92
C ARG A 91 10.26 0.97 -8.09
N LEU A 92 11.16 -0.02 -8.15
CA LEU A 92 12.14 -0.17 -9.23
C LEU A 92 11.62 -1.01 -10.39
N GLN A 93 10.55 -1.74 -10.19
CA GLN A 93 9.84 -2.51 -11.21
C GLN A 93 8.33 -2.35 -11.02
N THR A 94 7.58 -2.52 -12.09
CA THR A 94 6.12 -2.52 -12.07
C THR A 94 5.57 -3.50 -13.11
N LEU A 95 4.26 -3.76 -13.05
CA LEU A 95 3.55 -4.48 -14.10
C LEU A 95 2.64 -3.53 -14.87
N ALA A 96 2.39 -3.85 -16.13
CA ALA A 96 1.36 -3.17 -16.90
C ALA A 96 -0.01 -3.86 -16.66
N VAL A 97 -1.10 -3.12 -16.87
CA VAL A 97 -2.46 -3.67 -16.87
C VAL A 97 -3.20 -3.16 -18.08
N THR A 98 -3.72 -4.07 -18.92
CA THR A 98 -4.53 -3.71 -20.07
C THR A 98 -5.95 -4.24 -19.95
N THR A 99 -6.90 -3.45 -20.42
CA THR A 99 -8.33 -3.82 -20.39
C THR A 99 -9.04 -3.44 -21.68
N SER A 100 -10.20 -4.02 -21.88
CA SER A 100 -11.12 -3.55 -22.89
C SER A 100 -11.65 -2.14 -22.57
N ILE A 101 -12.52 -1.62 -23.41
CA ILE A 101 -13.14 -0.31 -23.23
C ILE A 101 -14.25 -0.34 -22.17
N GLY A 102 -14.73 0.82 -21.77
CA GLY A 102 -15.94 0.98 -20.96
C GLY A 102 -15.83 0.40 -19.57
N PRO A 103 -16.66 -0.59 -19.20
CA PRO A 103 -16.69 -1.14 -17.84
C PRO A 103 -15.37 -1.76 -17.41
N GLY A 104 -14.62 -2.42 -18.29
CA GLY A 104 -13.30 -2.94 -17.97
C GLY A 104 -12.33 -1.84 -17.59
N ALA A 105 -12.28 -0.75 -18.35
CA ALA A 105 -11.47 0.41 -18.04
C ALA A 105 -11.88 1.05 -16.68
N LEU A 106 -13.18 1.24 -16.45
CA LEU A 106 -13.68 1.84 -15.20
C LEU A 106 -13.37 0.99 -13.97
N ASN A 107 -13.35 -0.33 -14.07
CA ASN A 107 -12.95 -1.20 -12.97
C ASN A 107 -11.52 -0.95 -12.48
N MET A 108 -10.62 -0.40 -13.31
CA MET A 108 -9.27 -0.05 -12.88
C MET A 108 -9.17 1.24 -12.07
N VAL A 109 -10.20 2.10 -12.06
CA VAL A 109 -10.12 3.46 -11.50
C VAL A 109 -9.80 3.45 -10.01
N THR A 110 -10.44 2.56 -9.23
CA THR A 110 -10.12 2.37 -7.80
C THR A 110 -8.65 1.97 -7.60
N GLY A 111 -8.15 1.03 -8.38
CA GLY A 111 -6.74 0.62 -8.32
C GLY A 111 -5.78 1.74 -8.73
N ALA A 112 -6.13 2.56 -9.72
CA ALA A 112 -5.34 3.74 -10.10
C ALA A 112 -5.26 4.76 -8.98
N ALA A 113 -6.40 5.03 -8.29
CA ALA A 113 -6.43 5.90 -7.12
C ALA A 113 -5.54 5.37 -5.98
N LEU A 114 -5.61 4.07 -5.72
CA LEU A 114 -4.76 3.38 -4.74
C LEU A 114 -3.27 3.56 -5.07
N ALA A 115 -2.86 3.25 -6.30
CA ALA A 115 -1.48 3.38 -6.74
C ALA A 115 -0.98 4.84 -6.62
N THR A 116 -1.80 5.81 -7.02
CA THR A 116 -1.48 7.23 -6.94
C THR A 116 -1.41 7.74 -5.50
N THR A 117 -2.34 7.33 -4.65
CA THR A 117 -2.35 7.70 -3.23
C THR A 117 -1.14 7.13 -2.49
N ASN A 118 -0.77 5.89 -2.78
CA ASN A 118 0.40 5.23 -2.19
C ASN A 118 1.73 5.61 -2.89
N ARG A 119 1.69 6.38 -4.00
CA ARG A 119 2.86 6.73 -4.82
C ARG A 119 3.62 5.50 -5.28
N VAL A 120 2.90 4.54 -5.82
CA VAL A 120 3.44 3.28 -6.34
C VAL A 120 3.27 3.28 -7.86
N PRO A 121 4.33 3.04 -8.65
CA PRO A 121 4.24 3.04 -10.11
C PRO A 121 3.38 1.89 -10.61
N VAL A 122 2.40 2.18 -11.48
CA VAL A 122 1.64 1.18 -12.24
C VAL A 122 1.33 1.76 -13.62
N LEU A 123 1.56 0.97 -14.67
CA LEU A 123 1.22 1.36 -16.05
C LEU A 123 -0.14 0.78 -16.44
N LEU A 124 -1.09 1.64 -16.75
CA LEU A 124 -2.45 1.26 -17.17
C LEU A 124 -2.64 1.58 -18.66
N LEU A 125 -3.07 0.58 -19.41
CA LEU A 125 -3.30 0.63 -20.85
C LEU A 125 -4.78 0.30 -21.15
N PRO A 126 -5.74 1.15 -20.72
CA PRO A 126 -7.13 0.97 -21.08
C PRO A 126 -7.34 1.22 -22.57
N SER A 127 -8.19 0.44 -23.20
CA SER A 127 -8.68 0.76 -24.53
C SER A 127 -9.67 1.92 -24.50
N ASP A 128 -9.83 2.57 -25.63
CA ASP A 128 -10.77 3.68 -25.79
C ASP A 128 -11.63 3.51 -27.05
N GLN A 129 -12.63 4.38 -27.19
CA GLN A 129 -13.46 4.43 -28.41
C GLN A 129 -12.62 4.68 -29.67
N PHE A 130 -13.20 4.47 -30.84
CA PHE A 130 -12.52 4.78 -32.10
C PHE A 130 -12.13 6.27 -32.17
N ALA A 131 -10.85 6.56 -32.43
CA ALA A 131 -10.37 7.93 -32.63
C ALA A 131 -11.03 8.57 -33.87
N THR A 132 -11.35 7.77 -34.88
CA THR A 132 -12.06 8.20 -36.07
C THR A 132 -13.52 8.57 -35.80
N ARG A 133 -14.12 8.08 -34.70
CA ARG A 133 -15.54 8.27 -34.32
C ARG A 133 -16.56 7.79 -35.37
N TYR A 134 -16.11 7.09 -36.40
CA TYR A 134 -16.97 6.66 -37.48
C TYR A 134 -18.04 5.63 -37.03
N PRO A 135 -17.70 4.59 -36.21
CA PRO A 135 -18.69 3.63 -35.69
C PRO A 135 -19.32 4.12 -34.36
N ASP A 136 -19.87 5.34 -34.32
CA ASP A 136 -20.48 5.93 -33.15
C ASP A 136 -22.00 5.61 -33.04
N PRO A 137 -22.56 5.29 -31.83
CA PRO A 137 -21.87 5.05 -30.57
C PRO A 137 -21.19 3.67 -30.51
N VAL A 138 -19.99 3.63 -29.95
CA VAL A 138 -19.25 2.37 -29.77
C VAL A 138 -19.81 1.58 -28.58
N LEU A 139 -19.98 0.26 -28.74
CA LEU A 139 -20.39 -0.63 -27.66
C LEU A 139 -19.51 -0.41 -26.42
N GLN A 140 -20.12 -0.37 -25.22
CA GLN A 140 -19.47 -0.17 -23.92
C GLN A 140 -18.86 1.23 -23.68
N GLN A 141 -19.19 2.22 -24.48
CA GLN A 141 -18.77 3.60 -24.27
C GLN A 141 -19.92 4.52 -23.90
N LEU A 142 -19.57 5.68 -23.33
CA LEU A 142 -20.54 6.74 -23.10
C LEU A 142 -20.93 7.39 -24.43
N GLU A 143 -22.20 7.77 -24.51
CA GLU A 143 -22.69 8.66 -25.54
C GLU A 143 -22.99 10.01 -24.88
N ASP A 144 -22.06 10.96 -24.97
CA ASP A 144 -22.22 12.30 -24.40
C ASP A 144 -22.63 13.31 -25.49
N PRO A 145 -23.88 13.78 -25.48
CA PRO A 145 -24.36 14.72 -26.51
C PRO A 145 -23.70 16.11 -26.40
N ARG A 146 -23.00 16.39 -25.31
CA ARG A 146 -22.33 17.67 -25.08
C ARG A 146 -20.92 17.71 -25.65
N SER A 147 -20.26 16.54 -25.80
CA SER A 147 -18.87 16.45 -26.27
C SER A 147 -18.54 15.05 -26.80
N LEU A 148 -18.15 14.98 -28.05
CA LEU A 148 -17.68 13.74 -28.67
C LEU A 148 -16.25 13.35 -28.21
N ASP A 149 -15.60 14.15 -27.40
CA ASP A 149 -14.24 13.95 -26.92
C ASP A 149 -14.19 13.32 -25.51
N VAL A 150 -15.33 13.28 -24.80
CA VAL A 150 -15.45 12.67 -23.48
C VAL A 150 -15.64 11.17 -23.62
N THR A 151 -14.80 10.40 -22.91
CA THR A 151 -14.93 8.93 -22.79
C THR A 151 -14.88 8.53 -21.31
N VAL A 152 -15.18 7.26 -21.00
CA VAL A 152 -15.05 6.73 -19.62
C VAL A 152 -13.63 6.90 -19.07
N ASN A 153 -12.61 6.90 -19.94
CA ASN A 153 -11.21 7.04 -19.54
C ASN A 153 -10.88 8.41 -18.96
N ASP A 154 -11.71 9.42 -19.14
CA ASP A 154 -11.52 10.72 -18.49
C ASP A 154 -11.66 10.64 -16.96
N ALA A 155 -12.26 9.58 -16.42
CA ALA A 155 -12.27 9.28 -14.98
C ALA A 155 -10.86 9.10 -14.41
N PHE A 156 -9.89 8.66 -15.20
CA PHE A 156 -8.50 8.51 -14.73
C PHE A 156 -7.78 9.84 -14.51
N ARG A 157 -8.23 10.94 -15.10
CA ARG A 157 -7.55 12.24 -14.99
C ARG A 157 -7.38 12.72 -13.55
N CYS A 158 -8.32 12.42 -12.68
CA CYS A 158 -8.27 12.82 -11.27
C CYS A 158 -7.52 11.82 -10.38
N VAL A 159 -7.28 10.59 -10.84
CA VAL A 159 -6.69 9.51 -10.04
C VAL A 159 -5.34 9.01 -10.56
N SER A 160 -4.78 9.66 -11.59
CA SER A 160 -3.46 9.31 -12.14
C SER A 160 -2.44 10.43 -12.01
N ARG A 161 -1.17 10.09 -12.10
CA ARG A 161 -0.04 11.04 -12.13
C ARG A 161 0.31 11.51 -13.54
N PHE A 162 -0.03 10.69 -14.50
CA PHE A 162 0.07 11.03 -15.90
C PHE A 162 -1.06 10.34 -16.67
N PHE A 163 -1.74 11.07 -17.51
CA PHE A 163 -2.79 10.59 -18.40
C PHE A 163 -2.57 11.14 -19.80
N ASP A 164 -2.60 10.25 -20.80
CA ASP A 164 -2.70 10.65 -22.19
C ASP A 164 -3.62 9.74 -22.96
N ARG A 165 -4.22 10.25 -24.06
CA ARG A 165 -5.03 9.51 -25.03
C ARG A 165 -4.33 9.53 -26.37
N ILE A 166 -3.96 8.35 -26.86
CA ILE A 166 -3.18 8.17 -28.10
C ILE A 166 -4.14 8.12 -29.28
N ASN A 167 -4.58 9.28 -29.74
CA ASN A 167 -5.52 9.39 -30.87
C ASN A 167 -4.85 9.19 -32.24
N ARG A 168 -3.53 9.18 -32.29
CA ARG A 168 -2.71 8.98 -33.50
C ARG A 168 -1.42 8.25 -33.14
N PRO A 169 -0.90 7.36 -34.00
CA PRO A 169 0.35 6.65 -33.73
C PRO A 169 1.52 7.57 -33.34
N GLU A 170 1.66 8.72 -33.98
CA GLU A 170 2.78 9.66 -33.75
C GLU A 170 2.83 10.20 -32.32
N GLN A 171 1.72 10.17 -31.58
CA GLN A 171 1.65 10.62 -30.20
C GLN A 171 2.28 9.62 -29.23
N LEU A 172 2.46 8.34 -29.64
CA LEU A 172 2.93 7.28 -28.76
C LEU A 172 4.33 7.57 -28.19
N MET A 173 5.29 7.99 -29.01
CA MET A 173 6.67 8.21 -28.57
C MET A 173 6.78 9.23 -27.43
N PRO A 174 6.28 10.47 -27.54
CA PRO A 174 6.34 11.43 -26.45
C PRO A 174 5.57 10.98 -25.22
N SER A 175 4.47 10.26 -25.39
CA SER A 175 3.66 9.77 -24.27
C SER A 175 4.36 8.65 -23.51
N LEU A 176 5.00 7.70 -24.19
CA LEU A 176 5.82 6.66 -23.56
C LEU A 176 7.00 7.24 -22.79
N MET A 177 7.68 8.27 -23.35
CA MET A 177 8.78 8.95 -22.65
C MET A 177 8.30 9.63 -21.35
N ASN A 178 7.14 10.28 -21.38
CA ASN A 178 6.54 10.87 -20.18
C ASN A 178 6.06 9.80 -19.19
N ALA A 179 5.49 8.71 -19.67
CA ALA A 179 5.11 7.57 -18.85
C ALA A 179 6.31 7.03 -18.05
N MET A 180 7.42 6.73 -18.73
CA MET A 180 8.63 6.24 -18.09
C MET A 180 9.21 7.24 -17.08
N ARG A 181 9.23 8.54 -17.41
CA ARG A 181 9.65 9.59 -16.49
C ARG A 181 8.87 9.57 -15.18
N VAL A 182 7.55 9.40 -15.24
CA VAL A 182 6.70 9.38 -14.04
C VAL A 182 6.85 8.05 -13.28
N LEU A 183 6.92 6.92 -13.98
CA LEU A 183 7.08 5.61 -13.34
C LEU A 183 8.40 5.48 -12.57
N THR A 184 9.45 6.19 -12.99
CA THR A 184 10.79 6.14 -12.39
C THR A 184 11.11 7.32 -11.47
N ASP A 185 10.18 8.25 -11.25
CA ASP A 185 10.40 9.40 -10.37
C ASP A 185 10.15 9.01 -8.88
N PRO A 186 11.12 9.20 -7.98
CA PRO A 186 10.97 8.80 -6.58
C PRO A 186 9.96 9.65 -5.79
N ALA A 187 9.63 10.86 -6.26
CA ALA A 187 8.73 11.80 -5.57
C ALA A 187 7.33 11.87 -6.18
N GLU A 188 7.22 11.75 -7.53
CA GLU A 188 5.98 12.02 -8.27
C GLU A 188 5.34 10.76 -8.87
N THR A 189 5.88 9.57 -8.62
CA THR A 189 5.33 8.32 -9.16
C THR A 189 3.92 7.99 -8.66
N GLY A 190 3.21 7.17 -9.41
CA GLY A 190 1.85 6.71 -9.18
C GLY A 190 1.30 6.00 -10.42
N ALA A 191 -0.02 5.94 -10.55
CA ALA A 191 -0.64 5.41 -11.75
C ALA A 191 -0.34 6.28 -12.96
N VAL A 192 0.08 5.65 -14.05
CA VAL A 192 0.30 6.22 -15.38
C VAL A 192 -0.69 5.57 -16.33
N VAL A 193 -1.44 6.37 -17.08
CA VAL A 193 -2.52 5.89 -17.95
C VAL A 193 -2.26 6.35 -19.38
N LEU A 194 -2.18 5.39 -20.29
CA LEU A 194 -2.16 5.62 -21.72
C LEU A 194 -3.41 4.97 -22.34
N ALA A 195 -4.44 5.76 -22.53
CA ALA A 195 -5.69 5.33 -23.16
C ALA A 195 -5.48 5.18 -24.66
N MET A 196 -5.75 3.99 -25.21
CA MET A 196 -5.49 3.69 -26.61
C MET A 196 -6.77 3.32 -27.35
N PRO A 197 -7.29 4.21 -28.23
CA PRO A 197 -8.40 3.90 -29.11
C PRO A 197 -8.18 2.62 -29.89
N GLN A 198 -9.21 1.79 -30.00
CA GLN A 198 -9.09 0.43 -30.58
C GLN A 198 -8.69 0.42 -32.04
N ASP A 199 -9.05 1.44 -32.83
CA ASP A 199 -8.60 1.62 -34.22
C ASP A 199 -7.11 2.01 -34.27
N VAL A 200 -6.68 2.91 -33.40
CA VAL A 200 -5.27 3.36 -33.33
C VAL A 200 -4.35 2.22 -32.86
N GLN A 201 -4.77 1.36 -31.96
CA GLN A 201 -3.97 0.19 -31.57
C GLN A 201 -3.59 -0.68 -32.77
N ALA A 202 -4.50 -0.82 -33.75
CA ALA A 202 -4.31 -1.61 -34.96
C ALA A 202 -3.67 -0.82 -36.12
N GLU A 203 -3.57 0.51 -36.02
CA GLU A 203 -2.99 1.36 -37.04
C GLU A 203 -1.47 1.19 -37.11
N ALA A 204 -0.94 0.95 -38.33
CA ALA A 204 0.49 0.77 -38.54
C ALA A 204 1.19 2.10 -38.86
N PHE A 205 2.38 2.23 -38.31
CA PHE A 205 3.26 3.40 -38.51
C PHE A 205 4.70 2.95 -38.75
N ASP A 206 5.51 3.80 -39.39
CA ASP A 206 6.93 3.54 -39.64
C ASP A 206 7.75 4.12 -38.49
N TRP A 207 8.03 3.26 -37.48
CA TRP A 207 8.72 3.64 -36.25
C TRP A 207 10.23 3.67 -36.41
N PRO A 208 10.95 4.67 -35.87
CA PRO A 208 12.41 4.63 -35.84
C PRO A 208 12.91 3.45 -35.02
N VAL A 209 13.88 2.68 -35.56
CA VAL A 209 14.39 1.47 -34.89
C VAL A 209 15.02 1.76 -33.54
N GLU A 210 15.59 2.95 -33.38
CA GLU A 210 16.23 3.43 -32.14
C GLU A 210 15.23 3.54 -30.96
N MET A 211 13.93 3.64 -31.25
CA MET A 211 12.87 3.62 -30.24
C MET A 211 12.87 2.32 -29.43
N PHE A 212 13.32 1.24 -30.04
CA PHE A 212 13.26 -0.11 -29.48
C PHE A 212 14.57 -0.60 -28.89
N GLU A 213 15.61 0.23 -28.85
CA GLU A 213 16.85 -0.10 -28.19
C GLU A 213 16.67 -0.15 -26.66
N LYS A 214 17.53 -0.93 -25.99
CA LYS A 214 17.57 -0.97 -24.52
C LYS A 214 17.80 0.44 -23.98
N ARG A 215 16.92 0.86 -23.06
CA ARG A 215 17.05 2.13 -22.36
C ARG A 215 17.03 1.92 -20.85
N VAL A 216 18.01 2.52 -20.16
CA VAL A 216 18.14 2.49 -18.71
C VAL A 216 17.70 3.84 -18.13
N TRP A 217 16.72 3.77 -17.21
CA TRP A 217 16.21 4.91 -16.45
C TRP A 217 16.87 4.92 -15.07
N HIS A 218 17.74 5.87 -14.82
CA HIS A 218 18.40 6.02 -13.53
C HIS A 218 17.45 6.62 -12.50
N VAL A 219 17.01 5.81 -11.54
CA VAL A 219 16.17 6.26 -10.42
C VAL A 219 17.08 7.00 -9.44
N ARG A 220 17.10 8.31 -9.60
CA ARG A 220 18.01 9.18 -8.87
C ARG A 220 17.71 9.24 -7.37
N ARG A 221 18.78 9.46 -6.58
CA ARG A 221 18.70 9.87 -5.19
C ARG A 221 18.90 11.38 -5.09
N PRO A 222 17.86 12.21 -4.76
CA PRO A 222 18.04 13.63 -4.54
C PRO A 222 19.12 13.89 -3.49
N ALA A 223 20.11 14.74 -3.85
CA ALA A 223 21.25 15.04 -2.99
C ALA A 223 20.85 15.90 -1.79
N VAL A 224 21.64 15.81 -0.73
CA VAL A 224 21.44 16.60 0.50
C VAL A 224 21.98 18.02 0.30
N SER A 225 21.21 19.03 0.68
CA SER A 225 21.64 20.43 0.77
C SER A 225 22.38 20.65 2.09
N GLU A 226 23.67 21.03 2.03
CA GLU A 226 24.46 21.30 3.24
C GLU A 226 23.82 22.36 4.15
N PRO A 227 23.30 23.50 3.66
CA PRO A 227 22.63 24.48 4.52
C PRO A 227 21.37 23.96 5.20
N GLU A 228 20.54 23.13 4.50
CA GLU A 228 19.36 22.49 5.08
C GLU A 228 19.78 21.53 6.19
N MET A 229 20.75 20.67 5.93
CA MET A 229 21.25 19.71 6.90
C MET A 229 21.87 20.39 8.13
N ALA A 230 22.60 21.49 7.94
CA ALA A 230 23.18 22.23 9.06
C ALA A 230 22.11 22.82 10.00
N ARG A 231 21.02 23.39 9.44
CA ARG A 231 19.89 23.89 10.24
C ARG A 231 19.15 22.74 10.95
N ALA A 232 18.88 21.65 10.24
CA ALA A 232 18.27 20.45 10.80
C ALA A 232 19.10 19.90 11.99
N ALA A 233 20.41 19.73 11.81
CA ALA A 233 21.30 19.26 12.86
C ALA A 233 21.36 20.21 14.07
N ALA A 234 21.32 21.53 13.85
CA ALA A 234 21.28 22.51 14.92
C ALA A 234 20.00 22.39 15.76
N ILE A 235 18.85 22.20 15.12
CA ILE A 235 17.57 21.96 15.80
C ILE A 235 17.64 20.68 16.64
N ILE A 236 18.09 19.57 16.04
CA ILE A 236 18.16 18.27 16.72
C ILE A 236 19.13 18.30 17.90
N LYS A 237 20.30 18.94 17.75
CA LYS A 237 21.27 19.09 18.85
C LYS A 237 20.73 19.89 20.06
N SER A 238 19.73 20.74 19.84
CA SER A 238 19.08 21.49 20.92
C SER A 238 17.96 20.73 21.62
N ALA A 239 17.56 19.56 21.08
CA ALA A 239 16.49 18.76 21.61
C ALA A 239 16.86 18.07 22.93
N LYS A 240 15.88 17.98 23.81
CA LYS A 240 15.94 17.18 25.05
C LYS A 240 15.25 15.83 24.88
N ARG A 241 14.20 15.80 24.08
CA ARG A 241 13.35 14.62 23.82
C ARG A 241 13.06 14.49 22.31
N PRO A 242 14.10 14.26 21.49
CA PRO A 242 13.88 14.03 20.05
C PRO A 242 13.22 12.69 19.81
N LEU A 243 12.39 12.62 18.76
CA LEU A 243 11.76 11.39 18.27
C LEU A 243 11.89 11.31 16.75
N ILE A 244 12.34 10.17 16.23
CA ILE A 244 12.27 9.89 14.79
C ILE A 244 10.93 9.24 14.48
N VAL A 245 10.24 9.74 13.43
CA VAL A 245 9.05 9.12 12.82
C VAL A 245 9.42 8.60 11.45
N SER A 246 9.64 7.30 11.33
CA SER A 246 10.05 6.63 10.10
C SER A 246 8.83 6.21 9.26
N GLY A 247 8.74 6.72 8.04
CA GLY A 247 7.70 6.38 7.07
C GLY A 247 8.18 5.44 5.97
N GLY A 248 7.28 5.09 5.05
CA GLY A 248 7.57 4.21 3.91
C GLY A 248 8.70 4.70 3.00
N GLY A 249 8.98 6.00 2.98
CA GLY A 249 10.10 6.55 2.22
C GLY A 249 11.47 6.04 2.68
N THR A 250 11.61 5.67 3.95
CA THR A 250 12.82 5.03 4.49
C THR A 250 13.03 3.65 3.87
N ILE A 251 11.95 2.86 3.75
CA ILE A 251 12.00 1.52 3.13
C ILE A 251 12.30 1.64 1.64
N TYR A 252 11.58 2.50 0.91
CA TYR A 252 11.78 2.68 -0.54
C TYR A 252 13.16 3.24 -0.89
N ALA A 253 13.78 4.02 0.01
CA ALA A 253 15.14 4.47 -0.15
C ALA A 253 16.18 3.39 0.21
N GLU A 254 15.76 2.22 0.73
CA GLU A 254 16.66 1.19 1.29
C GLU A 254 17.61 1.78 2.34
N ALA A 255 17.05 2.61 3.24
CA ALA A 255 17.78 3.42 4.23
C ALA A 255 17.71 2.84 5.65
N SER A 256 17.26 1.58 5.80
CA SER A 256 17.08 0.95 7.12
C SER A 256 18.38 0.78 7.88
N GLN A 257 19.51 0.56 7.18
CA GLN A 257 20.81 0.46 7.84
C GLN A 257 21.27 1.83 8.37
N GLU A 258 21.13 2.88 7.56
CA GLU A 258 21.47 4.24 7.94
C GLU A 258 20.59 4.74 9.09
N LEU A 259 19.33 4.32 9.14
CA LEU A 259 18.41 4.61 10.25
C LEU A 259 18.88 3.93 11.56
N ARG A 260 19.22 2.63 11.52
CA ARG A 260 19.76 1.90 12.66
C ARG A 260 21.07 2.51 13.17
N ASP A 261 21.95 2.85 12.24
CA ASP A 261 23.25 3.44 12.53
C ASP A 261 23.10 4.81 13.22
N LEU A 262 22.16 5.63 12.76
CA LEU A 262 21.85 6.91 13.38
C LEU A 262 21.26 6.71 14.77
N ALA A 263 20.27 5.83 14.92
CA ALA A 263 19.61 5.53 16.18
C ALA A 263 20.61 5.02 17.23
N SER A 264 21.45 4.05 16.89
CA SER A 264 22.50 3.50 17.77
C SER A 264 23.52 4.57 18.20
N ALA A 265 23.93 5.44 17.27
CA ALA A 265 24.91 6.49 17.56
C ALA A 265 24.36 7.56 18.52
N THR A 266 23.08 7.92 18.38
CA THR A 266 22.46 9.05 19.08
C THR A 266 21.58 8.65 20.26
N GLY A 267 21.09 7.41 20.30
CA GLY A 267 20.08 6.94 21.25
C GLY A 267 18.70 7.55 21.03
N ILE A 268 18.46 8.21 19.88
CA ILE A 268 17.14 8.78 19.55
C ILE A 268 16.14 7.66 19.29
N PRO A 269 14.97 7.63 19.96
CA PRO A 269 13.95 6.62 19.71
C PRO A 269 13.36 6.76 18.31
N VAL A 270 13.02 5.62 17.71
CA VAL A 270 12.45 5.52 16.37
C VAL A 270 11.08 4.87 16.44
N SER A 271 10.06 5.64 16.10
CA SER A 271 8.72 5.14 15.85
C SER A 271 8.51 4.90 14.36
N ASP A 272 7.60 4.00 14.02
CA ASP A 272 7.19 3.75 12.65
C ASP A 272 5.76 4.24 12.36
N THR A 273 5.50 4.53 11.09
CA THR A 273 4.14 4.70 10.57
C THR A 273 3.67 3.37 10.00
N GLN A 274 2.39 3.24 9.62
CA GLN A 274 1.88 2.05 8.92
C GLN A 274 2.79 1.63 7.75
N ALA A 275 3.16 2.56 6.89
CA ALA A 275 3.99 2.27 5.72
C ALA A 275 5.49 2.16 6.03
N GLY A 276 5.92 2.60 7.20
CA GLY A 276 7.32 2.56 7.64
C GLY A 276 7.66 1.38 8.56
N LYS A 277 6.67 0.55 8.90
CA LYS A 277 6.86 -0.57 9.83
C LYS A 277 7.88 -1.56 9.28
N GLY A 278 8.84 -1.92 10.12
CA GLY A 278 10.00 -2.74 9.75
C GLY A 278 11.21 -1.96 9.24
N ALA A 279 11.13 -0.63 9.05
CA ALA A 279 12.30 0.18 8.70
C ALA A 279 13.40 0.09 9.77
N ILE A 280 13.00 -0.06 11.03
CA ILE A 280 13.86 -0.46 12.15
C ILE A 280 13.37 -1.79 12.70
N ASN A 281 14.27 -2.71 13.05
CA ASN A 281 13.90 -3.98 13.68
C ASN A 281 13.24 -3.72 15.03
N PHE A 282 12.20 -4.47 15.37
CA PHE A 282 11.47 -4.30 16.63
C PHE A 282 12.34 -4.48 17.88
N ASP A 283 13.37 -5.34 17.81
CA ASP A 283 14.29 -5.65 18.90
C ASP A 283 15.42 -4.63 19.09
N HIS A 284 15.58 -3.68 18.15
CA HIS A 284 16.57 -2.61 18.29
C HIS A 284 16.26 -1.75 19.51
N GLU A 285 17.29 -1.40 20.32
CA GLU A 285 17.14 -0.66 21.59
C GLU A 285 16.39 0.68 21.48
N CYS A 286 16.41 1.30 20.31
CA CYS A 286 15.70 2.55 20.03
C CYS A 286 14.34 2.36 19.35
N ALA A 287 13.91 1.13 19.00
CA ALA A 287 12.61 0.91 18.36
C ALA A 287 11.47 1.02 19.39
N VAL A 288 10.49 1.89 19.15
CA VAL A 288 9.39 2.17 20.08
C VAL A 288 8.00 1.87 19.53
N GLY A 289 7.93 1.17 18.38
CA GLY A 289 6.68 0.75 17.76
C GLY A 289 6.00 1.83 16.95
N GLY A 290 4.76 1.56 16.55
CA GLY A 290 3.97 2.46 15.70
C GLY A 290 3.48 3.70 16.43
N VAL A 291 3.45 4.86 15.72
CA VAL A 291 2.91 6.12 16.25
C VAL A 291 1.58 6.50 15.57
N GLY A 292 0.70 7.15 16.31
CA GLY A 292 -0.55 7.74 15.84
C GLY A 292 -1.79 6.97 16.25
N SER A 293 -2.89 7.14 15.52
CA SER A 293 -4.24 6.64 15.88
C SER A 293 -4.31 5.14 16.14
N THR A 294 -3.48 4.35 15.48
CA THR A 294 -3.36 2.90 15.68
C THR A 294 -1.96 2.50 16.18
N GLY A 295 -1.26 3.44 16.77
CA GLY A 295 0.09 3.23 17.30
C GLY A 295 0.11 2.56 18.67
N ALA A 296 1.30 2.18 19.11
CA ALA A 296 1.55 1.67 20.46
C ALA A 296 1.62 2.81 21.49
N ASN A 297 1.19 2.54 22.71
CA ASN A 297 1.28 3.52 23.81
C ASN A 297 2.71 4.04 24.01
N CYS A 298 3.70 3.17 23.93
CA CYS A 298 5.12 3.53 24.01
C CYS A 298 5.48 4.68 23.05
N ALA A 299 5.23 4.48 21.75
CA ALA A 299 5.52 5.50 20.74
C ALA A 299 4.69 6.77 20.94
N ASN A 300 3.41 6.63 21.30
CA ASN A 300 2.49 7.75 21.47
C ASN A 300 2.83 8.59 22.71
N HIS A 301 3.19 7.99 23.86
CA HIS A 301 3.65 8.71 25.06
C HIS A 301 4.94 9.50 24.80
N LEU A 302 5.90 8.89 24.10
CA LEU A 302 7.13 9.59 23.72
C LEU A 302 6.86 10.72 22.72
N ALA A 303 5.95 10.51 21.77
CA ALA A 303 5.56 11.52 20.78
C ALA A 303 4.86 12.73 21.41
N ASP A 304 4.00 12.52 22.41
CA ASP A 304 3.33 13.61 23.13
C ASP A 304 4.28 14.52 23.89
N LYS A 305 5.40 13.96 24.35
CA LYS A 305 6.44 14.69 25.12
C LYS A 305 7.57 15.22 24.25
N ALA A 306 7.64 14.83 22.97
CA ALA A 306 8.74 15.20 22.09
C ALA A 306 8.84 16.71 21.88
N ASP A 307 10.05 17.27 21.99
CA ASP A 307 10.35 18.67 21.70
C ASP A 307 10.92 18.86 20.28
N VAL A 308 11.40 17.78 19.65
CA VAL A 308 11.77 17.74 18.24
C VAL A 308 11.30 16.42 17.63
N VAL A 309 10.51 16.50 16.56
CA VAL A 309 10.08 15.37 15.76
C VAL A 309 10.83 15.35 14.44
N ILE A 310 11.51 14.24 14.16
CA ILE A 310 12.31 14.05 12.95
C ILE A 310 11.57 13.10 12.03
N GLY A 311 10.83 13.65 11.05
CA GLY A 311 10.12 12.85 10.05
C GLY A 311 11.06 12.39 8.96
N VAL A 312 11.13 11.07 8.73
CA VAL A 312 11.97 10.49 7.67
C VAL A 312 11.07 9.72 6.69
N GLY A 313 10.91 10.25 5.48
CA GLY A 313 10.09 9.62 4.45
C GLY A 313 8.62 9.41 4.83
N THR A 314 8.10 10.18 5.78
CA THR A 314 6.70 10.18 6.20
C THR A 314 5.91 11.31 5.53
N ARG A 315 4.60 11.12 5.38
CA ARG A 315 3.68 12.13 4.86
C ARG A 315 2.85 12.80 5.94
N TYR A 316 3.03 12.38 7.20
CA TYR A 316 2.19 12.82 8.31
C TYR A 316 0.69 12.75 7.98
N SER A 317 0.23 11.54 7.69
CA SER A 317 -1.19 11.29 7.44
C SER A 317 -2.00 11.57 8.71
N ASP A 318 -3.31 11.64 8.56
CA ASP A 318 -4.28 11.72 9.64
C ASP A 318 -3.98 10.71 10.76
N PHE A 319 -3.78 9.43 10.39
CA PHE A 319 -3.43 8.38 11.35
C PHE A 319 -2.10 8.61 12.07
N THR A 320 -1.07 9.05 11.37
CA THR A 320 0.26 9.30 11.98
C THR A 320 0.23 10.43 13.01
N THR A 321 -0.63 11.42 12.80
CA THR A 321 -0.76 12.57 13.69
C THR A 321 -1.91 12.44 14.69
N ALA A 322 -2.61 11.29 14.70
CA ALA A 322 -3.83 11.08 15.47
C ALA A 322 -4.81 12.28 15.32
N SER A 323 -5.10 12.65 14.07
CA SER A 323 -5.94 13.80 13.72
C SER A 323 -5.48 15.11 14.38
N HIS A 324 -4.16 15.33 14.41
CA HIS A 324 -3.49 16.47 15.07
C HIS A 324 -3.58 16.50 16.61
N THR A 325 -4.00 15.42 17.25
CA THR A 325 -3.97 15.32 18.72
C THR A 325 -2.66 14.73 19.25
N GLN A 326 -1.78 14.20 18.40
CA GLN A 326 -0.44 13.73 18.75
C GLN A 326 0.56 14.89 18.74
N PHE A 327 1.71 14.70 19.38
CA PHE A 327 2.77 15.72 19.53
C PHE A 327 2.32 16.92 20.35
N LYS A 328 1.80 16.66 21.55
CA LYS A 328 1.12 17.65 22.41
C LYS A 328 2.03 18.72 23.02
N ASN A 329 3.35 18.53 22.98
CA ASN A 329 4.29 19.54 23.50
C ASN A 329 4.13 20.86 22.72
N SER A 330 3.80 21.94 23.43
CA SER A 330 3.60 23.27 22.81
C SER A 330 4.84 23.83 22.12
N ASP A 331 6.03 23.37 22.50
CA ASP A 331 7.32 23.82 21.97
C ASP A 331 7.87 22.84 20.89
N VAL A 332 7.05 21.87 20.44
CA VAL A 332 7.50 20.87 19.46
C VAL A 332 7.91 21.53 18.14
N ARG A 333 9.07 21.16 17.64
CA ARG A 333 9.58 21.55 16.33
C ARG A 333 9.74 20.33 15.44
N PHE A 334 9.55 20.52 14.13
CA PHE A 334 9.67 19.45 13.15
C PHE A 334 10.91 19.64 12.28
N VAL A 335 11.57 18.54 11.98
CA VAL A 335 12.62 18.42 10.97
C VAL A 335 12.18 17.33 10.01
N ASN A 336 11.98 17.65 8.74
CA ASN A 336 11.35 16.74 7.79
C ASN A 336 12.28 16.38 6.63
N ILE A 337 12.75 15.14 6.61
CA ILE A 337 13.55 14.55 5.52
C ILE A 337 12.59 13.85 4.55
N ASN A 338 12.45 14.38 3.34
CA ASN A 338 11.57 13.79 2.33
C ASN A 338 12.05 14.14 0.91
N VAL A 339 11.89 13.21 -0.04
CA VAL A 339 12.18 13.47 -1.46
C VAL A 339 11.22 14.48 -2.09
N LYS A 340 10.07 14.71 -1.48
CA LYS A 340 9.03 15.63 -1.95
C LYS A 340 8.93 16.85 -1.04
N ALA A 341 9.18 18.04 -1.58
CA ALA A 341 9.09 19.31 -0.85
C ALA A 341 7.71 19.52 -0.21
N PHE A 342 6.62 19.09 -0.87
CA PHE A 342 5.27 19.17 -0.36
C PHE A 342 5.10 18.48 1.01
N ASP A 343 5.71 17.31 1.20
CA ASP A 343 5.64 16.59 2.48
C ASP A 343 6.67 17.12 3.50
N ALA A 344 7.84 17.55 3.02
CA ALA A 344 8.86 18.15 3.87
C ALA A 344 8.39 19.46 4.52
N ALA A 345 7.52 20.23 3.86
CA ALA A 345 6.99 21.49 4.36
C ALA A 345 5.89 21.35 5.44
N LYS A 346 5.39 20.12 5.68
CA LYS A 346 4.29 19.92 6.65
C LYS A 346 4.73 20.27 8.07
N HIS A 347 3.76 20.70 8.87
CA HIS A 347 3.95 21.14 10.25
C HIS A 347 4.94 22.32 10.40
N ALA A 348 5.10 23.15 9.35
CA ALA A 348 6.05 24.25 9.30
C ALA A 348 7.49 23.82 9.68
N GLY A 349 7.84 22.56 9.44
CA GLY A 349 9.11 21.97 9.84
C GLY A 349 10.28 22.47 9.01
N GLU A 350 11.50 22.38 9.58
CA GLU A 350 12.74 22.55 8.84
C GLU A 350 12.82 21.46 7.75
N MET A 351 12.94 21.89 6.51
CA MET A 351 12.91 21.01 5.36
C MET A 351 14.30 20.49 5.02
N VAL A 352 14.41 19.18 4.81
CA VAL A 352 15.56 18.54 4.15
C VAL A 352 15.03 17.77 2.95
N VAL A 353 15.06 18.40 1.76
CA VAL A 353 14.50 17.80 0.54
C VAL A 353 15.56 16.92 -0.12
N ALA A 354 15.63 15.65 0.33
CA ALA A 354 16.66 14.71 -0.09
C ALA A 354 16.18 13.25 -0.01
N ASP A 355 16.96 12.34 -0.61
CA ASP A 355 16.81 10.90 -0.42
C ASP A 355 17.11 10.52 1.05
N ALA A 356 16.28 9.65 1.63
CA ALA A 356 16.40 9.29 3.05
C ALA A 356 17.74 8.61 3.37
N LYS A 357 18.29 7.77 2.48
CA LYS A 357 19.56 7.07 2.69
C LYS A 357 20.72 8.06 2.79
N LEU A 358 20.78 8.99 1.84
CA LEU A 358 21.82 10.01 1.82
C LEU A 358 21.67 10.99 2.99
N ALA A 359 20.43 11.36 3.33
CA ALA A 359 20.15 12.31 4.38
C ALA A 359 20.43 11.74 5.78
N LEU A 360 20.09 10.48 6.05
CA LEU A 360 20.38 9.83 7.34
C LEU A 360 21.89 9.67 7.57
N ALA A 361 22.64 9.30 6.52
CA ALA A 361 24.11 9.24 6.60
C ALA A 361 24.72 10.63 6.90
N ALA A 362 24.30 11.66 6.15
CA ALA A 362 24.76 13.05 6.38
C ALA A 362 24.34 13.60 7.75
N LEU A 363 23.14 13.26 8.22
CA LEU A 363 22.66 13.68 9.54
C LEU A 363 23.48 13.06 10.67
N LYS A 364 23.82 11.76 10.57
CA LYS A 364 24.70 11.08 11.52
C LYS A 364 26.06 11.81 11.64
N GLU A 365 26.66 12.17 10.52
CA GLU A 365 27.91 12.94 10.49
C GLU A 365 27.72 14.34 11.08
N ALA A 366 26.67 15.06 10.70
CA ALA A 366 26.38 16.41 11.18
C ALA A 366 26.08 16.47 12.67
N LEU A 367 25.47 15.43 13.25
CA LEU A 367 25.23 15.33 14.70
C LEU A 367 26.52 15.07 15.49
N GLY A 368 27.50 14.40 14.88
CA GLY A 368 28.79 14.10 15.52
C GLY A 368 28.60 13.27 16.80
N GLY A 369 29.10 13.80 17.94
CA GLY A 369 29.00 13.13 19.24
C GLY A 369 27.69 13.36 20.00
N TYR A 370 26.65 13.90 19.37
CA TYR A 370 25.36 14.09 20.04
C TYR A 370 24.75 12.75 20.48
N ARG A 371 24.27 12.72 21.72
CA ARG A 371 23.51 11.59 22.26
C ARG A 371 22.44 12.13 23.21
N VAL A 372 21.30 11.46 23.26
CA VAL A 372 20.24 11.77 24.22
C VAL A 372 20.74 11.56 25.66
N SER A 373 20.08 12.21 26.63
CA SER A 373 20.45 12.08 28.04
C SER A 373 20.19 10.68 28.59
N GLU A 374 20.91 10.31 29.65
CA GLU A 374 20.70 9.02 30.34
C GLU A 374 19.27 8.90 30.91
N ASP A 375 18.69 10.01 31.37
CA ASP A 375 17.33 10.05 31.91
C ASP A 375 16.32 9.74 30.80
N TYR A 376 16.51 10.32 29.61
CA TYR A 376 15.63 10.02 28.47
C TYR A 376 15.84 8.60 27.93
N SER A 377 17.07 8.09 27.94
CA SER A 377 17.35 6.69 27.58
C SER A 377 16.64 5.70 28.52
N ARG A 378 16.58 6.02 29.81
CA ARG A 378 15.81 5.20 30.78
C ARG A 378 14.31 5.24 30.51
N GLU A 379 13.76 6.44 30.29
CA GLU A 379 12.34 6.60 29.93
C GLU A 379 11.98 5.77 28.67
N ILE A 380 12.83 5.79 27.64
CA ILE A 380 12.63 4.97 26.42
C ILE A 380 12.62 3.48 26.76
N ALA A 381 13.54 3.03 27.61
CA ALA A 381 13.63 1.63 28.01
C ALA A 381 12.38 1.17 28.78
N ASP A 382 11.93 1.98 29.75
CA ASP A 382 10.75 1.71 30.56
C ASP A 382 9.47 1.63 29.70
N GLU A 383 9.27 2.60 28.78
CA GLU A 383 8.12 2.60 27.86
C GLU A 383 8.15 1.39 26.90
N ARG A 384 9.35 0.94 26.47
CA ARG A 384 9.50 -0.25 25.63
C ARG A 384 9.17 -1.54 26.39
N GLU A 385 9.62 -1.65 27.65
CA GLU A 385 9.32 -2.81 28.49
C GLU A 385 7.79 -2.97 28.67
N ASP A 386 7.09 -1.89 29.02
CA ASP A 386 5.63 -1.86 29.10
C ASP A 386 4.94 -2.27 27.78
N TRP A 387 5.47 -1.78 26.64
CA TRP A 387 4.94 -2.18 25.32
C TRP A 387 5.12 -3.67 25.04
N PHE A 388 6.28 -4.24 25.34
CA PHE A 388 6.53 -5.68 25.15
C PHE A 388 5.64 -6.53 26.06
N GLU A 389 5.46 -6.14 27.32
CA GLU A 389 4.55 -6.84 28.24
C GLU A 389 3.11 -6.83 27.72
N LYS A 390 2.60 -5.67 27.32
CA LYS A 390 1.25 -5.55 26.76
C LYS A 390 1.07 -6.28 25.43
N THR A 391 2.09 -6.30 24.60
CA THR A 391 2.07 -7.08 23.36
C THR A 391 1.97 -8.58 23.67
N ALA A 392 2.75 -9.06 24.63
CA ALA A 392 2.71 -10.45 25.06
C ALA A 392 1.34 -10.82 25.68
N GLU A 393 0.74 -9.91 26.45
CA GLU A 393 -0.63 -10.09 26.96
C GLU A 393 -1.65 -10.22 25.81
N CYS A 394 -1.60 -9.35 24.80
CA CYS A 394 -2.50 -9.41 23.65
C CYS A 394 -2.32 -10.68 22.80
N TYR A 395 -1.10 -11.20 22.73
CA TYR A 395 -0.78 -12.43 22.00
C TYR A 395 -1.08 -13.71 22.81
N GLY A 396 -1.24 -13.58 24.12
CA GLY A 396 -1.55 -14.68 25.03
C GLY A 396 -2.96 -15.22 24.84
N ALA A 397 -3.20 -16.41 25.37
CA ALA A 397 -4.53 -17.04 25.36
C ALA A 397 -5.51 -16.27 26.25
N HIS A 398 -6.71 -16.04 25.73
CA HIS A 398 -7.80 -15.40 26.45
C HIS A 398 -8.90 -16.42 26.80
N ASP A 399 -9.52 -16.27 27.97
CA ASP A 399 -10.61 -17.15 28.43
C ASP A 399 -11.94 -16.79 27.71
N GLN A 400 -12.00 -17.15 26.42
CA GLN A 400 -13.14 -16.91 25.54
C GLN A 400 -13.45 -18.15 24.70
N GLU A 401 -14.68 -18.25 24.20
CA GLU A 401 -15.13 -19.38 23.38
C GLU A 401 -14.39 -19.48 22.05
N LEU A 402 -14.13 -18.32 21.41
CA LEU A 402 -13.37 -18.21 20.17
C LEU A 402 -12.07 -17.44 20.42
N PRO A 403 -10.98 -17.79 19.74
CA PRO A 403 -9.74 -17.04 19.85
C PRO A 403 -9.89 -15.60 19.39
N ALA A 404 -9.12 -14.70 19.98
CA ALA A 404 -9.00 -13.33 19.50
C ALA A 404 -8.14 -13.26 18.23
N GLN A 405 -8.37 -12.27 17.37
CA GLN A 405 -7.48 -12.06 16.21
C GLN A 405 -6.04 -11.79 16.63
N THR A 406 -5.82 -11.16 17.79
CA THR A 406 -4.48 -10.87 18.33
C THR A 406 -3.70 -12.14 18.70
N GLU A 407 -4.36 -13.20 19.15
CA GLU A 407 -3.75 -14.52 19.37
C GLU A 407 -3.25 -15.13 18.05
N VAL A 408 -4.02 -14.97 16.95
CA VAL A 408 -3.59 -15.41 15.61
C VAL A 408 -2.37 -14.62 15.16
N PHE A 409 -2.34 -13.32 15.42
CA PHE A 409 -1.17 -12.46 15.08
C PHE A 409 0.07 -12.88 15.87
N GLY A 410 -0.06 -13.18 17.15
CA GLY A 410 1.02 -13.70 17.97
C GLY A 410 1.58 -15.02 17.41
N ALA A 411 0.69 -15.95 17.06
CA ALA A 411 1.07 -17.21 16.47
C ALA A 411 1.84 -17.02 15.13
N LEU A 412 1.37 -16.13 14.26
CA LEU A 412 2.05 -15.80 13.00
C LEU A 412 3.42 -15.13 13.25
N ASN A 413 3.48 -14.16 14.16
CA ASN A 413 4.70 -13.43 14.46
C ASN A 413 5.81 -14.36 14.99
N ASP A 414 5.44 -15.38 15.75
CA ASP A 414 6.35 -16.43 16.24
C ASP A 414 6.86 -17.35 15.12
N MET A 415 5.97 -17.69 14.18
CA MET A 415 6.24 -18.74 13.18
C MET A 415 6.87 -18.22 11.90
N MET A 416 6.61 -16.98 11.51
CA MET A 416 7.13 -16.38 10.28
C MET A 416 8.62 -16.08 10.36
N GLY A 417 9.33 -16.43 9.29
CA GLY A 417 10.76 -16.12 9.11
C GLY A 417 11.02 -14.66 8.78
N ASP A 418 12.27 -14.25 8.84
CA ASP A 418 12.68 -12.85 8.66
C ASP A 418 12.41 -12.32 7.24
N ASN A 419 12.41 -13.21 6.25
CA ASN A 419 12.16 -12.86 4.84
C ASN A 419 10.71 -13.09 4.39
N ASP A 420 9.85 -13.57 5.29
CA ASP A 420 8.45 -13.78 4.99
C ASP A 420 7.68 -12.45 5.02
N VAL A 421 6.56 -12.39 4.33
CA VAL A 421 5.79 -11.16 4.16
C VAL A 421 4.37 -11.37 4.68
N VAL A 422 3.97 -10.59 5.69
CA VAL A 422 2.57 -10.46 6.09
C VAL A 422 1.90 -9.33 5.32
N ILE A 423 0.74 -9.62 4.73
CA ILE A 423 -0.05 -8.65 3.96
C ILE A 423 -1.34 -8.35 4.68
N ASN A 424 -1.67 -7.08 4.77
CA ASN A 424 -2.94 -6.57 5.28
C ASN A 424 -3.31 -5.24 4.60
N ALA A 425 -4.56 -4.81 4.67
CA ALA A 425 -4.99 -3.56 4.06
C ALA A 425 -6.07 -2.82 4.86
N ALA A 426 -7.29 -3.36 4.93
CA ALA A 426 -8.42 -2.64 5.51
C ALA A 426 -9.03 -3.40 6.71
N GLY A 427 -9.84 -2.72 7.51
CA GLY A 427 -10.52 -3.27 8.67
C GLY A 427 -9.75 -3.06 9.98
N SER A 428 -9.94 -3.95 10.97
CA SER A 428 -9.27 -3.86 12.28
C SER A 428 -7.81 -4.29 12.23
N MET A 429 -7.48 -5.21 11.31
CA MET A 429 -6.17 -5.85 11.23
C MET A 429 -5.00 -4.89 11.08
N PRO A 430 -4.99 -3.90 10.15
CA PRO A 430 -3.86 -2.98 10.05
C PRO A 430 -3.69 -2.11 11.31
N GLY A 431 -4.77 -1.81 12.03
CA GLY A 431 -4.69 -1.10 13.29
C GLY A 431 -3.95 -1.91 14.36
N ASP A 432 -4.43 -3.11 14.62
CA ASP A 432 -3.86 -4.00 15.62
C ASP A 432 -2.43 -4.42 15.25
N LEU A 433 -2.18 -4.71 13.97
CA LEU A 433 -0.85 -5.06 13.48
C LEU A 433 0.14 -3.89 13.58
N GLN A 434 -0.28 -2.64 13.36
CA GLN A 434 0.63 -1.51 13.60
C GLN A 434 1.07 -1.44 15.05
N CYS A 435 0.15 -1.65 15.97
CA CYS A 435 0.44 -1.65 17.41
C CYS A 435 1.34 -2.82 17.83
N LEU A 436 0.99 -4.05 17.39
CA LEU A 436 1.50 -5.28 17.98
C LEU A 436 2.59 -5.98 17.16
N TRP A 437 2.57 -5.85 15.79
CA TRP A 437 3.46 -6.63 14.95
C TRP A 437 4.93 -6.30 15.16
N GLN A 438 5.71 -7.31 15.52
CA GLN A 438 7.14 -7.23 15.78
C GLN A 438 7.91 -7.51 14.49
N ALA A 439 8.00 -6.51 13.61
CA ALA A 439 8.67 -6.64 12.32
C ALA A 439 10.19 -6.76 12.47
N LYS A 440 10.77 -7.80 11.87
CA LYS A 440 12.22 -8.11 11.92
C LYS A 440 13.00 -7.47 10.78
N THR A 441 12.35 -7.27 9.63
CA THR A 441 12.97 -6.71 8.41
C THR A 441 12.03 -5.74 7.70
N PRO A 442 12.55 -4.87 6.81
CA PRO A 442 11.75 -3.91 6.05
C PRO A 442 10.74 -4.55 5.07
N VAL A 443 10.96 -5.80 4.67
CA VAL A 443 10.07 -6.49 3.71
C VAL A 443 8.93 -7.24 4.41
N GLN A 444 9.06 -7.51 5.72
CA GLN A 444 8.16 -8.39 6.45
C GLN A 444 6.72 -7.86 6.59
N TYR A 445 6.52 -6.53 6.52
CA TYR A 445 5.22 -5.91 6.69
C TYR A 445 4.76 -5.18 5.42
N HIS A 446 3.78 -5.75 4.75
CA HIS A 446 3.18 -5.14 3.55
C HIS A 446 1.75 -4.69 3.85
N VAL A 447 1.54 -3.38 3.84
CA VAL A 447 0.23 -2.78 4.11
C VAL A 447 -0.19 -1.83 2.98
N GLU A 448 -1.45 -1.86 2.61
CA GLU A 448 -2.10 -0.79 1.86
C GLU A 448 -3.06 -0.08 2.82
N TYR A 449 -2.68 1.09 3.28
CA TYR A 449 -3.43 1.81 4.30
C TYR A 449 -3.78 3.24 3.90
N ALA A 450 -3.01 3.86 3.00
CA ALA A 450 -3.24 5.25 2.63
C ALA A 450 -4.55 5.47 1.86
N PHE A 451 -4.99 4.47 1.09
CA PHE A 451 -6.29 4.46 0.42
C PHE A 451 -7.28 3.51 1.11
N SER A 452 -6.76 2.56 1.87
CA SER A 452 -7.50 1.59 2.69
C SER A 452 -8.57 0.81 1.91
N CYS A 453 -8.15 0.23 0.78
CA CYS A 453 -9.06 -0.42 -0.15
C CYS A 453 -9.36 -1.85 0.26
N MET A 454 -10.60 -2.14 0.67
CA MET A 454 -11.06 -3.52 0.90
C MET A 454 -10.98 -4.33 -0.38
N GLY A 455 -10.59 -5.61 -0.26
CA GLY A 455 -10.37 -6.52 -1.38
C GLY A 455 -8.94 -6.46 -1.94
N TYR A 456 -8.05 -5.65 -1.37
CA TYR A 456 -6.65 -5.57 -1.79
C TYR A 456 -5.85 -6.82 -1.47
N GLU A 457 -6.08 -7.46 -0.33
CA GLU A 457 -5.19 -8.47 0.27
C GLU A 457 -4.98 -9.68 -0.64
N ILE A 458 -6.04 -10.19 -1.26
CA ILE A 458 -5.99 -11.40 -2.10
C ILE A 458 -5.15 -11.17 -3.37
N PRO A 459 -5.45 -10.20 -4.24
CA PRO A 459 -4.61 -9.91 -5.40
C PRO A 459 -3.22 -9.39 -5.02
N ALA A 460 -3.09 -8.66 -3.90
CA ALA A 460 -1.79 -8.18 -3.44
C ALA A 460 -0.84 -9.33 -3.08
N ALA A 461 -1.35 -10.38 -2.44
CA ALA A 461 -0.56 -11.56 -2.11
C ALA A 461 0.03 -12.20 -3.37
N MET A 462 -0.75 -12.30 -4.44
CA MET A 462 -0.29 -12.73 -5.75
C MET A 462 0.86 -11.82 -6.25
N GLY A 463 0.65 -10.51 -6.26
CA GLY A 463 1.64 -9.54 -6.74
C GLY A 463 2.93 -9.55 -5.92
N VAL A 464 2.84 -9.66 -4.59
CA VAL A 464 4.01 -9.76 -3.70
C VAL A 464 4.77 -11.07 -3.95
N LYS A 465 4.07 -12.19 -4.08
CA LYS A 465 4.72 -13.49 -4.36
C LYS A 465 5.43 -13.51 -5.72
N MET A 466 4.84 -12.88 -6.74
CA MET A 466 5.50 -12.69 -8.04
C MET A 466 6.76 -11.81 -7.92
N ALA A 467 6.73 -10.81 -7.05
CA ALA A 467 7.89 -9.95 -6.78
C ALA A 467 8.99 -10.63 -5.95
N LEU A 468 8.60 -11.45 -4.98
CA LEU A 468 9.48 -12.10 -4.00
C LEU A 468 9.25 -13.62 -4.00
N PRO A 469 9.67 -14.33 -5.05
CA PRO A 469 9.34 -15.75 -5.25
C PRO A 469 9.90 -16.66 -4.14
N ASP A 470 10.98 -16.26 -3.50
CA ASP A 470 11.67 -17.04 -2.46
C ASP A 470 11.10 -16.81 -1.05
N SER A 471 10.26 -15.78 -0.86
CA SER A 471 9.62 -15.47 0.43
C SER A 471 8.34 -16.27 0.62
N GLU A 472 8.03 -16.68 1.84
CA GLU A 472 6.66 -17.08 2.17
C GLU A 472 5.78 -15.82 2.25
N VAL A 473 4.61 -15.86 1.62
CA VAL A 473 3.68 -14.73 1.57
C VAL A 473 2.39 -15.13 2.27
N VAL A 474 2.06 -14.40 3.34
CA VAL A 474 0.89 -14.64 4.19
C VAL A 474 -0.03 -13.44 4.10
N ALA A 475 -1.22 -13.60 3.56
CA ALA A 475 -2.24 -12.56 3.55
C ALA A 475 -3.27 -12.79 4.65
N ILE A 476 -3.42 -11.82 5.55
CA ILE A 476 -4.48 -11.85 6.56
C ILE A 476 -5.71 -11.18 5.95
N VAL A 477 -6.80 -11.92 5.88
CA VAL A 477 -8.01 -11.55 5.15
C VAL A 477 -9.20 -11.63 6.10
N GLY A 478 -9.92 -10.53 6.31
CA GLY A 478 -11.21 -10.56 7.03
C GLY A 478 -12.34 -11.05 6.11
N ASP A 479 -13.40 -11.56 6.69
CA ASP A 479 -14.58 -12.02 5.94
C ASP A 479 -15.23 -10.91 5.11
N GLY A 480 -15.18 -9.66 5.59
CA GLY A 480 -15.70 -8.49 4.86
C GLY A 480 -14.89 -8.16 3.61
N THR A 481 -13.57 -8.09 3.74
CA THR A 481 -12.67 -7.81 2.61
C THR A 481 -12.61 -8.97 1.62
N TYR A 482 -12.70 -10.22 2.10
CA TYR A 482 -12.83 -11.41 1.26
C TYR A 482 -14.01 -11.29 0.28
N GLN A 483 -15.18 -10.92 0.78
CA GLN A 483 -16.39 -10.83 -0.02
C GLN A 483 -16.35 -9.72 -1.08
N MET A 484 -15.43 -8.77 -0.97
CA MET A 484 -15.28 -7.68 -1.95
C MET A 484 -14.59 -8.12 -3.24
N LEU A 485 -13.55 -8.98 -3.16
CA LEU A 485 -12.74 -9.33 -4.34
C LEU A 485 -12.11 -10.74 -4.23
N PRO A 486 -12.90 -11.83 -4.08
CA PRO A 486 -12.35 -13.18 -3.90
C PRO A 486 -11.90 -13.84 -5.22
N MET A 487 -12.36 -13.35 -6.39
CA MET A 487 -12.20 -14.04 -7.67
C MET A 487 -10.74 -14.20 -8.11
N GLU A 488 -9.82 -13.39 -7.59
CA GLU A 488 -8.40 -13.52 -7.92
C GLU A 488 -7.76 -14.78 -7.31
N LEU A 489 -8.45 -15.49 -6.41
CA LEU A 489 -8.07 -16.84 -5.98
C LEU A 489 -7.98 -17.81 -7.19
N ALA A 490 -8.88 -17.66 -8.17
CA ALA A 490 -8.81 -18.45 -9.41
C ALA A 490 -7.55 -18.09 -10.23
N THR A 491 -7.12 -16.84 -10.24
CA THR A 491 -5.89 -16.43 -10.91
C THR A 491 -4.66 -17.02 -10.22
N VAL A 492 -4.62 -16.98 -8.89
CA VAL A 492 -3.55 -17.59 -8.09
C VAL A 492 -3.40 -19.08 -8.38
N VAL A 493 -4.53 -19.81 -8.49
CA VAL A 493 -4.53 -21.24 -8.85
C VAL A 493 -4.08 -21.46 -10.28
N GLN A 494 -4.60 -20.66 -11.24
CA GLN A 494 -4.23 -20.75 -12.65
C GLN A 494 -2.73 -20.55 -12.88
N GLU A 495 -2.14 -19.57 -12.22
CA GLU A 495 -0.72 -19.22 -12.35
C GLU A 495 0.19 -20.05 -11.42
N ASN A 496 -0.38 -21.01 -10.68
CA ASN A 496 0.33 -21.85 -9.71
C ASN A 496 1.18 -21.04 -8.71
N ILE A 497 0.62 -19.97 -8.19
CA ILE A 497 1.29 -19.07 -7.25
C ILE A 497 1.01 -19.54 -5.82
N LYS A 498 2.07 -19.89 -5.07
CA LYS A 498 1.93 -20.30 -3.68
C LYS A 498 1.76 -19.08 -2.76
N VAL A 499 0.64 -19.01 -2.06
CA VAL A 499 0.32 -18.02 -1.02
C VAL A 499 -0.40 -18.70 0.13
N ILE A 500 -0.18 -18.26 1.35
CA ILE A 500 -0.96 -18.66 2.52
C ILE A 500 -1.95 -17.54 2.83
N TYR A 501 -3.25 -17.85 2.73
CA TYR A 501 -4.31 -16.95 3.17
C TYR A 501 -4.74 -17.32 4.58
N VAL A 502 -4.80 -16.35 5.49
CA VAL A 502 -5.36 -16.52 6.83
C VAL A 502 -6.68 -15.77 6.88
N LEU A 503 -7.77 -16.49 6.75
CA LEU A 503 -9.13 -15.94 6.75
C LEU A 503 -9.67 -15.89 8.19
N LEU A 504 -9.82 -14.66 8.70
CA LEU A 504 -10.42 -14.36 9.98
C LEU A 504 -11.90 -14.07 9.79
N GLN A 505 -12.78 -14.93 10.32
CA GLN A 505 -14.22 -14.76 10.17
C GLN A 505 -14.85 -14.31 11.49
N ASN A 506 -15.50 -13.15 11.49
CA ASN A 506 -16.23 -12.60 12.62
C ASN A 506 -17.66 -12.15 12.28
N TYR A 507 -18.13 -12.46 11.08
CA TYR A 507 -19.47 -12.23 10.56
C TYR A 507 -19.88 -10.76 10.51
N GLY A 508 -18.97 -9.87 10.11
CA GLY A 508 -19.28 -8.46 9.91
C GLY A 508 -18.08 -7.55 9.64
N PHE A 509 -18.36 -6.28 9.51
CA PHE A 509 -17.35 -5.22 9.42
C PHE A 509 -16.95 -4.76 10.82
N SER A 510 -16.15 -5.55 11.54
CA SER A 510 -15.86 -5.36 12.97
C SER A 510 -15.28 -3.99 13.31
N SER A 511 -14.31 -3.50 12.51
CA SER A 511 -13.70 -2.20 12.69
C SER A 511 -14.74 -1.06 12.61
N ILE A 512 -15.56 -1.06 11.56
CA ILE A 512 -16.61 -0.06 11.37
C ILE A 512 -17.72 -0.21 12.41
N GLY A 513 -18.01 -1.45 12.82
CA GLY A 513 -18.95 -1.71 13.91
C GLY A 513 -18.48 -1.10 15.25
N SER A 514 -17.20 -1.27 15.59
CA SER A 514 -16.62 -0.66 16.80
C SER A 514 -16.58 0.86 16.72
N LEU A 515 -16.21 1.41 15.56
CA LEU A 515 -16.25 2.85 15.31
C LEU A 515 -17.67 3.41 15.44
N SER A 516 -18.65 2.74 14.83
CA SER A 516 -20.08 3.11 14.92
C SER A 516 -20.57 3.13 16.37
N GLU A 517 -20.18 2.12 17.15
CA GLU A 517 -20.56 2.01 18.57
C GLU A 517 -19.92 3.11 19.41
N SER A 518 -18.63 3.37 19.27
CA SER A 518 -17.91 4.43 20.00
C SER A 518 -18.42 5.83 19.67
N HIS A 519 -19.04 6.01 18.48
CA HIS A 519 -19.66 7.27 18.06
C HIS A 519 -21.19 7.28 18.23
N GLY A 520 -21.74 6.35 19.02
CA GLY A 520 -23.13 6.31 19.44
C GLY A 520 -24.12 5.81 18.39
N SER A 521 -23.66 5.18 17.29
CA SER A 521 -24.50 4.66 16.19
C SER A 521 -24.78 3.15 16.27
N GLN A 522 -24.49 2.50 17.40
CA GLN A 522 -24.97 1.16 17.80
C GLN A 522 -24.73 0.07 16.74
N ARG A 523 -23.57 0.05 16.09
CA ARG A 523 -23.17 -0.93 15.05
C ARG A 523 -24.15 -1.05 13.87
N PHE A 524 -24.97 -0.05 13.61
CA PHE A 524 -25.98 -0.08 12.56
C PHE A 524 -25.40 -0.49 11.19
N GLY A 525 -25.94 -1.57 10.60
CA GLY A 525 -25.60 -2.03 9.26
C GLY A 525 -24.20 -2.66 9.10
N THR A 526 -23.57 -3.14 10.19
CA THR A 526 -22.20 -3.67 10.17
C THR A 526 -22.12 -5.17 10.38
N ARG A 527 -23.23 -5.88 10.52
CA ARG A 527 -23.25 -7.32 10.76
C ARG A 527 -23.98 -8.10 9.66
N TYR A 528 -23.49 -9.30 9.39
CA TYR A 528 -24.08 -10.24 8.43
C TYR A 528 -25.12 -11.11 9.12
N ARG A 529 -26.38 -10.72 9.05
CA ARG A 529 -27.52 -11.42 9.65
C ARG A 529 -28.66 -11.56 8.65
N MET A 530 -29.42 -12.65 8.81
CA MET A 530 -30.68 -12.81 8.10
C MET A 530 -31.70 -11.75 8.55
N GLY A 531 -32.57 -11.34 7.64
CA GLY A 531 -33.60 -10.34 7.94
C GLY A 531 -33.38 -9.02 7.21
N ALA A 532 -33.50 -9.08 5.88
CA ALA A 532 -33.45 -7.88 5.03
C ALA A 532 -34.39 -6.79 5.57
N GLY A 533 -33.84 -5.59 5.77
CA GLY A 533 -34.58 -4.43 6.32
C GLY A 533 -34.52 -4.28 7.83
N ASN A 534 -33.82 -5.17 8.55
CA ASN A 534 -33.54 -5.01 9.98
C ASN A 534 -32.04 -4.92 10.26
N PRO A 535 -31.40 -3.77 9.98
CA PRO A 535 -29.97 -3.58 10.17
C PRO A 535 -29.52 -3.56 11.64
N HIS A 536 -30.48 -3.51 12.59
CA HIS A 536 -30.23 -3.61 14.03
C HIS A 536 -30.33 -5.04 14.57
N ASN A 537 -30.62 -6.04 13.73
CA ASN A 537 -30.80 -7.40 14.18
C ASN A 537 -29.46 -8.03 14.56
N GLU A 538 -28.88 -7.62 15.68
CA GLU A 538 -27.64 -8.18 16.20
C GLU A 538 -27.80 -9.63 16.64
N ASP A 539 -29.00 -10.02 17.10
CA ASP A 539 -29.36 -11.34 17.58
C ASP A 539 -29.96 -12.24 16.47
N GLY A 540 -30.01 -11.77 15.24
CA GLY A 540 -30.54 -12.53 14.10
C GLY A 540 -29.67 -13.73 13.73
N GLU A 541 -30.27 -14.70 13.03
CA GLU A 541 -29.54 -15.83 12.47
C GLU A 541 -28.38 -15.37 11.59
N LEU A 542 -27.24 -16.07 11.67
CA LEU A 542 -26.08 -15.83 10.81
C LEU A 542 -26.45 -16.01 9.33
N LEU A 543 -25.89 -15.18 8.49
CA LEU A 543 -26.04 -15.32 7.04
C LEU A 543 -25.42 -16.67 6.62
N PRO A 544 -26.15 -17.55 5.89
CA PRO A 544 -25.69 -18.90 5.54
C PRO A 544 -24.67 -18.88 4.39
N VAL A 545 -23.63 -18.06 4.51
CA VAL A 545 -22.52 -17.97 3.53
C VAL A 545 -21.33 -18.75 4.07
N ASP A 546 -20.99 -19.85 3.42
CA ASP A 546 -19.79 -20.64 3.72
C ASP A 546 -18.62 -20.13 2.87
N ILE A 547 -17.84 -19.20 3.43
CA ILE A 547 -16.69 -18.58 2.76
C ILE A 547 -15.60 -19.63 2.46
N ALA A 548 -15.42 -20.61 3.34
CA ALA A 548 -14.45 -21.68 3.14
C ALA A 548 -14.80 -22.54 1.90
N LYS A 549 -16.05 -22.93 1.75
CA LYS A 549 -16.51 -23.63 0.51
C LYS A 549 -16.42 -22.74 -0.73
N ASN A 550 -16.64 -21.44 -0.59
CA ASN A 550 -16.44 -20.51 -1.70
C ASN A 550 -14.98 -20.49 -2.15
N ALA A 551 -14.02 -20.44 -1.21
CA ALA A 551 -12.60 -20.52 -1.52
C ALA A 551 -12.23 -21.88 -2.16
N GLU A 552 -12.77 -22.99 -1.65
CA GLU A 552 -12.62 -24.33 -2.25
C GLU A 552 -13.13 -24.37 -3.70
N SER A 553 -14.24 -23.68 -3.99
CA SER A 553 -14.81 -23.61 -5.35
C SER A 553 -13.91 -22.89 -6.35
N TRP A 554 -13.01 -22.03 -5.88
CA TRP A 554 -11.95 -21.41 -6.70
C TRP A 554 -10.70 -22.29 -6.86
N GLY A 555 -10.65 -23.46 -6.23
CA GLY A 555 -9.54 -24.41 -6.30
C GLY A 555 -8.52 -24.27 -5.17
N ILE A 556 -8.79 -23.46 -4.15
CA ILE A 556 -7.92 -23.29 -2.99
C ILE A 556 -8.12 -24.45 -2.00
N LYS A 557 -7.03 -25.03 -1.49
CA LYS A 557 -7.09 -25.96 -0.37
C LYS A 557 -7.40 -25.19 0.91
N VAL A 558 -8.49 -25.54 1.61
CA VAL A 558 -8.89 -24.88 2.86
C VAL A 558 -8.64 -25.79 4.05
N LEU A 559 -8.01 -25.26 5.09
CA LEU A 559 -7.81 -25.88 6.40
C LEU A 559 -8.68 -25.11 7.41
N LYS A 560 -9.75 -25.73 7.91
CA LYS A 560 -10.62 -25.16 8.94
C LYS A 560 -10.05 -25.51 10.31
N VAL A 561 -9.89 -24.50 11.17
CA VAL A 561 -9.34 -24.63 12.51
C VAL A 561 -10.16 -23.83 13.51
N HIS A 562 -10.15 -24.21 14.78
CA HIS A 562 -10.96 -23.61 15.84
C HIS A 562 -10.13 -23.10 17.02
N THR A 563 -8.86 -23.52 17.12
CA THR A 563 -7.96 -23.14 18.21
C THR A 563 -6.64 -22.63 17.66
N ILE A 564 -5.87 -21.90 18.47
CA ILE A 564 -4.54 -21.43 18.09
C ILE A 564 -3.55 -22.58 17.90
N GLU A 565 -3.71 -23.69 18.64
CA GLU A 565 -2.87 -24.88 18.47
C GLU A 565 -3.13 -25.53 17.09
N GLU A 566 -4.40 -25.73 16.73
CA GLU A 566 -4.79 -26.21 15.39
C GLU A 566 -4.33 -25.25 14.30
N PHE A 567 -4.38 -23.93 14.53
CA PHE A 567 -3.90 -22.92 13.61
C PHE A 567 -2.38 -23.08 13.36
N ARG A 568 -1.59 -23.25 14.41
CA ARG A 568 -0.14 -23.48 14.30
C ARG A 568 0.17 -24.75 13.50
N ASP A 569 -0.59 -25.81 13.68
CA ASP A 569 -0.42 -27.05 12.93
C ASP A 569 -0.83 -26.89 11.45
N ALA A 570 -1.92 -26.17 11.19
CA ALA A 570 -2.36 -25.84 9.83
C ALA A 570 -1.34 -24.96 9.11
N TYR A 571 -0.74 -23.99 9.81
CA TYR A 571 0.30 -23.14 9.24
C TYR A 571 1.53 -23.97 8.81
N ARG A 572 2.03 -24.88 9.66
CA ARG A 572 3.13 -25.79 9.30
C ARG A 572 2.79 -26.71 8.11
N GLN A 573 1.52 -27.06 7.92
CA GLN A 573 1.07 -27.80 6.73
C GLN A 573 1.05 -26.91 5.49
N ALA A 574 0.61 -25.64 5.64
CA ALA A 574 0.55 -24.68 4.56
C ALA A 574 1.95 -24.29 4.06
N GLU A 575 2.93 -24.13 4.94
CA GLU A 575 4.33 -23.88 4.57
C GLU A 575 4.90 -24.97 3.66
N LYS A 576 4.56 -26.22 3.91
CA LYS A 576 5.02 -27.39 3.14
C LYS A 576 4.26 -27.60 1.83
N SER A 577 3.19 -26.85 1.60
CA SER A 577 2.40 -26.96 0.38
C SER A 577 3.11 -26.30 -0.79
N GLU A 578 3.02 -26.90 -1.95
CA GLU A 578 3.46 -26.28 -3.22
C GLU A 578 2.37 -25.40 -3.86
N GLN A 579 1.16 -25.44 -3.34
CA GLN A 579 -0.01 -24.72 -3.82
C GLN A 579 -0.50 -23.71 -2.77
N ALA A 580 -1.33 -22.77 -3.22
CA ALA A 580 -1.99 -21.84 -2.32
C ALA A 580 -2.91 -22.56 -1.33
N VAL A 581 -2.86 -22.13 -0.09
CA VAL A 581 -3.65 -22.69 1.02
C VAL A 581 -4.36 -21.57 1.76
N MET A 582 -5.59 -21.81 2.18
CA MET A 582 -6.31 -20.92 3.09
C MET A 582 -6.50 -21.61 4.44
N ILE A 583 -6.09 -20.95 5.50
CA ILE A 583 -6.39 -21.33 6.89
C ILE A 583 -7.58 -20.48 7.31
N HIS A 584 -8.71 -21.13 7.57
CA HIS A 584 -9.94 -20.47 8.01
C HIS A 584 -10.11 -20.66 9.51
N ILE A 585 -10.24 -19.55 10.22
CA ILE A 585 -10.48 -19.53 11.67
C ILE A 585 -11.58 -18.52 12.01
N GLU A 586 -12.53 -18.93 12.83
CA GLU A 586 -13.50 -18.02 13.44
C GLU A 586 -12.87 -17.32 14.64
N THR A 587 -13.05 -16.02 14.73
CA THR A 587 -12.46 -15.19 15.78
C THR A 587 -13.53 -14.42 16.54
N ASN A 588 -13.24 -14.13 17.81
CA ASN A 588 -14.10 -13.27 18.62
C ASN A 588 -14.14 -11.86 18.05
N LEU A 589 -15.35 -11.32 17.92
CA LEU A 589 -15.58 -9.94 17.45
C LEU A 589 -15.10 -8.90 18.48
N PHE A 590 -15.14 -9.23 19.76
CA PHE A 590 -14.87 -8.34 20.90
C PHE A 590 -13.59 -8.73 21.64
N GLY A 591 -12.62 -9.30 20.95
CA GLY A 591 -11.34 -9.68 21.56
C GLY A 591 -10.66 -8.49 22.26
N PRO A 592 -9.60 -8.74 23.05
CA PRO A 592 -8.86 -7.66 23.68
C PRO A 592 -8.34 -6.71 22.62
N ASN A 593 -8.59 -5.41 22.82
CA ASN A 593 -8.04 -4.39 21.94
C ASN A 593 -6.60 -4.12 22.33
N PRO A 594 -5.70 -3.90 21.35
CA PRO A 594 -4.36 -3.43 21.63
C PRO A 594 -4.37 -2.13 22.45
N PRO A 595 -3.41 -1.95 23.38
CA PRO A 595 -3.32 -0.74 24.17
C PRO A 595 -2.99 0.44 23.27
N ASN A 596 -3.94 1.35 23.13
CA ASN A 596 -3.81 2.55 22.31
C ASN A 596 -4.46 3.75 23.04
N CYS A 597 -3.69 4.80 23.23
CA CYS A 597 -4.12 6.04 23.90
C CYS A 597 -4.42 7.19 22.94
N SER A 598 -4.46 6.93 21.63
CA SER A 598 -4.62 7.96 20.61
C SER A 598 -6.05 8.12 20.12
N TYR A 599 -6.31 9.27 19.52
CA TYR A 599 -7.58 9.70 18.98
C TYR A 599 -7.59 9.60 17.43
N TRP A 600 -8.78 9.44 16.88
CA TRP A 600 -9.06 9.61 15.47
C TRP A 600 -10.32 10.44 15.30
N ASP A 601 -10.21 11.56 14.60
CA ASP A 601 -11.33 12.50 14.37
C ASP A 601 -12.31 11.92 13.35
N VAL A 602 -13.43 11.43 13.87
CA VAL A 602 -14.58 11.03 13.08
C VAL A 602 -15.77 11.82 13.58
N ALA A 603 -16.31 12.68 12.73
CA ALA A 603 -17.34 13.63 13.11
C ALA A 603 -18.61 12.96 13.64
N VAL A 604 -19.05 13.36 14.82
CA VAL A 604 -20.30 12.94 15.45
C VAL A 604 -21.41 13.94 15.13
N PRO A 605 -22.65 13.50 14.82
CA PRO A 605 -23.75 14.42 14.51
C PRO A 605 -24.01 15.46 15.62
N GLU A 606 -24.14 16.72 15.22
CA GLU A 606 -24.44 17.83 16.16
C GLU A 606 -25.85 17.74 16.76
N VAL A 607 -26.77 17.09 16.06
CA VAL A 607 -28.15 16.91 16.48
C VAL A 607 -28.56 15.44 16.32
N SER A 608 -29.02 14.82 17.38
CA SER A 608 -29.54 13.45 17.38
C SER A 608 -30.63 13.29 18.44
N ARG A 609 -31.58 12.37 18.19
CA ARG A 609 -32.56 11.92 19.20
C ARG A 609 -32.04 10.67 19.96
N ILE A 610 -30.92 10.10 19.52
CA ILE A 610 -30.32 8.92 20.11
C ILE A 610 -29.40 9.36 21.24
N GLU A 611 -29.67 8.86 22.44
CA GLU A 611 -28.94 9.26 23.66
C GLU A 611 -27.43 8.95 23.57
N SER A 612 -27.08 7.74 23.05
CA SER A 612 -25.68 7.37 22.83
C SER A 612 -24.94 8.33 21.88
N THR A 613 -25.60 8.80 20.81
CA THR A 613 -25.02 9.78 19.90
C THR A 613 -24.85 11.16 20.57
N GLN A 614 -25.81 11.56 21.42
CA GLN A 614 -25.69 12.82 22.18
C GLN A 614 -24.50 12.78 23.17
N GLN A 615 -24.29 11.63 23.80
CA GLN A 615 -23.15 11.44 24.69
C GLN A 615 -21.82 11.44 23.90
N ALA A 616 -21.75 10.67 22.82
CA ALA A 616 -20.58 10.64 21.92
C ALA A 616 -20.23 12.03 21.36
N ARG A 617 -21.25 12.88 21.09
CA ARG A 617 -21.02 14.27 20.65
C ARG A 617 -20.30 15.10 21.69
N LYS A 618 -20.61 14.96 22.96
CA LYS A 618 -19.92 15.68 24.05
C LYS A 618 -18.45 15.25 24.16
N GLU A 619 -18.20 13.95 24.12
CA GLU A 619 -16.86 13.37 24.16
C GLU A 619 -16.05 13.82 22.92
N TYR A 620 -16.68 13.87 21.76
CA TYR A 620 -16.08 14.40 20.53
C TYR A 620 -15.67 15.88 20.67
N GLU A 621 -16.55 16.74 21.21
CA GLU A 621 -16.25 18.16 21.42
C GLU A 621 -15.12 18.38 22.44
N GLU A 622 -15.04 17.53 23.46
CA GLU A 622 -13.93 17.55 24.43
C GLU A 622 -12.62 17.16 23.77
N ALA A 623 -12.60 16.10 22.92
CA ALA A 623 -11.41 15.64 22.22
C ALA A 623 -10.88 16.66 21.19
N LEU A 624 -11.77 17.41 20.55
CA LEU A 624 -11.35 18.46 19.60
C LEU A 624 -10.50 19.57 20.23
N VAL A 625 -10.63 19.78 21.54
CA VAL A 625 -9.84 20.81 22.27
C VAL A 625 -8.35 20.43 22.27
N ASP A 626 -8.04 19.15 22.19
CA ASP A 626 -6.67 18.64 22.19
C ASP A 626 -5.99 18.72 20.81
N GLN A 627 -6.75 19.08 19.75
CA GLN A 627 -6.16 19.23 18.42
C GLN A 627 -5.21 20.43 18.39
N ARG A 628 -3.99 20.17 17.92
CA ARG A 628 -2.96 21.20 17.79
C ARG A 628 -3.29 22.15 16.63
N HIS A 629 -3.32 23.44 16.91
CA HIS A 629 -3.51 24.47 15.89
C HIS A 629 -2.25 24.68 15.04
N TYR A 630 -2.43 24.96 13.77
CA TYR A 630 -1.35 25.15 12.80
C TYR A 630 -0.39 26.30 13.18
N TRP A 631 -0.87 27.29 13.92
CA TRP A 631 -0.14 28.49 14.31
C TRP A 631 0.45 28.45 15.74
N ASN A 632 0.24 27.37 16.46
CA ASN A 632 0.83 27.17 17.80
C ASN A 632 2.22 26.51 17.70
N GLN A 633 3.02 26.97 16.72
CA GLN A 633 4.37 26.46 16.48
C GLN A 633 5.42 27.53 16.72
#